data_f7995c140195dfe1bc1248595cf6a67d
#
_entry.id   f7995c140195dfe1bc1248595cf6a67d
#
_cell.length_a   1.000
_cell.length_b   1.000
_cell.length_c   1.000
_cell.angle_alpha   90.00
_cell.angle_beta   90.00
_cell.angle_gamma   90.00
#
_symmetry.space_group_name_H-M   'P 1'
#
loop_
_entity.id
_entity.type
_entity.pdbx_description
1 polymer ?
#
loop_
_entity_poly.entity_id
_entity_poly.type
_entity_poly.pdbx_seq_one_letter_code
_entity_poly.pdbx_strand_id
1 'polypeptide(L)'
;MNTANKTDNTEKIAEISRETESRSAIIVRTSIIGIAANVLLAAFKAAVGILSHSIAVTLDAVNNLSDALSSVITIIGSRVASKRPDKKHPLGHGRVEYLSAMLVAAIVLYAGITSMVESVKKIIHPETPDYSVLSLVIIAVAVGVKIILGRYFIRKGKEAGSGALEASGADASFDAVLSLSVLLWAILFKLTGISLEALVGAVISVVIIKSGIEMMRETLDDIIGHRADEETVLAIKKLLVEEPEVLGAYDLFLTNYGPEKDFATVHVELPDTMTVDEVDLLTRRLQMKVYKQTGVVLTGIGVYSYNTRDEEAARMRSRIMETVLAHDWALQMHAFYADMQKKTIRFDVVLSFDIDAQEGVEILREEVRALYPDFTLQISPDVDISDIEEVIRVQRQA
;
A
#
# COMPACT_ATOMS: atom_id res chain seq x y z
N MET A 1 14.90 31.99 21.62
CA MET A 1 14.46 31.14 20.49
C MET A 1 13.88 29.85 21.06
N ASN A 2 12.56 29.60 21.14
CA ASN A 2 12.04 28.22 21.33
C ASN A 2 10.67 28.03 21.99
N THR A 3 9.86 29.04 22.15
CA THR A 3 8.45 28.80 22.54
C THR A 3 7.55 28.60 21.32
N ALA A 4 7.77 29.33 20.24
CA ALA A 4 6.96 29.23 19.01
C ALA A 4 7.12 27.86 18.29
N ASN A 5 8.34 27.30 18.25
CA ASN A 5 8.61 26.01 17.58
C ASN A 5 8.05 24.81 18.37
N LYS A 6 7.90 24.95 19.68
CA LYS A 6 7.34 23.89 20.54
C LYS A 6 5.82 23.84 20.48
N THR A 7 5.17 25.00 20.29
CA THR A 7 3.72 25.15 20.14
C THR A 7 3.26 24.58 18.77
N ASP A 8 3.98 24.91 17.69
CA ASP A 8 3.71 24.43 16.34
C ASP A 8 3.83 22.89 16.20
N ASN A 9 4.83 22.28 16.84
CA ASN A 9 4.96 20.82 16.88
C ASN A 9 3.84 20.15 17.67
N THR A 10 3.39 20.75 18.76
CA THR A 10 2.31 20.19 19.56
C THR A 10 0.97 20.27 18.82
N GLU A 11 0.75 21.33 18.05
CA GLU A 11 -0.45 21.51 17.24
C GLU A 11 -0.51 20.49 16.10
N LYS A 12 0.58 20.26 15.39
CA LYS A 12 0.60 19.29 14.27
C LYS A 12 0.50 17.84 14.73
N ILE A 13 1.13 17.47 15.85
CA ILE A 13 0.94 16.16 16.49
C ILE A 13 -0.53 15.98 16.91
N ALA A 14 -1.17 17.04 17.40
CA ALA A 14 -2.58 17.02 17.74
C ALA A 14 -3.48 16.92 16.49
N GLU A 15 -3.08 17.53 15.37
CA GLU A 15 -3.77 17.44 14.08
C GLU A 15 -3.71 16.02 13.52
N ILE A 16 -2.53 15.40 13.42
CA ILE A 16 -2.35 14.01 13.00
C ILE A 16 -3.15 13.05 13.91
N SER A 17 -3.13 13.28 15.22
CA SER A 17 -3.93 12.47 16.15
C SER A 17 -5.43 12.62 15.91
N ARG A 18 -5.91 13.82 15.55
CA ARG A 18 -7.32 14.07 15.19
C ARG A 18 -7.69 13.41 13.86
N GLU A 19 -6.80 13.43 12.88
CA GLU A 19 -7.02 12.75 11.58
C GLU A 19 -7.13 11.25 11.78
N THR A 20 -6.25 10.62 12.57
CA THR A 20 -6.30 9.18 12.90
C THR A 20 -7.58 8.82 13.65
N GLU A 21 -8.00 9.64 14.62
CA GLU A 21 -9.27 9.43 15.33
C GLU A 21 -10.48 9.59 14.38
N SER A 22 -10.43 10.57 13.46
CA SER A 22 -11.47 10.80 12.46
C SER A 22 -11.57 9.62 11.49
N ARG A 23 -10.44 9.09 11.00
CA ARG A 23 -10.35 7.92 10.13
C ARG A 23 -10.95 6.68 10.80
N SER A 24 -10.51 6.37 12.00
CA SER A 24 -11.05 5.24 12.77
C SER A 24 -12.55 5.38 13.03
N ALA A 25 -13.04 6.59 13.30
CA ALA A 25 -14.47 6.86 13.48
C ALA A 25 -15.26 6.62 12.19
N ILE A 26 -14.73 6.99 11.02
CA ILE A 26 -15.34 6.69 9.72
C ILE A 26 -15.47 5.19 9.51
N ILE A 27 -14.39 4.43 9.74
CA ILE A 27 -14.38 2.97 9.58
C ILE A 27 -15.41 2.32 10.50
N VAL A 28 -15.37 2.62 11.78
CA VAL A 28 -16.28 2.04 12.78
C VAL A 28 -17.75 2.39 12.48
N ARG A 29 -18.05 3.66 12.16
CA ARG A 29 -19.42 4.09 11.85
C ARG A 29 -19.94 3.41 10.58
N THR A 30 -19.12 3.32 9.54
CA THR A 30 -19.48 2.66 8.28
C THR A 30 -19.76 1.17 8.52
N SER A 31 -18.88 0.49 9.25
CA SER A 31 -19.06 -0.93 9.59
C SER A 31 -20.30 -1.18 10.46
N ILE A 32 -20.61 -0.30 11.41
CA ILE A 32 -21.86 -0.41 12.21
C ILE A 32 -23.10 -0.29 11.31
N ILE A 33 -23.10 0.62 10.34
CA ILE A 33 -24.19 0.74 9.36
C ILE A 33 -24.32 -0.55 8.55
N GLY A 34 -23.20 -1.15 8.14
CA GLY A 34 -23.18 -2.43 7.43
C GLY A 34 -23.73 -3.58 8.26
N ILE A 35 -23.29 -3.69 9.52
CA ILE A 35 -23.82 -4.71 10.45
C ILE A 35 -25.34 -4.54 10.59
N ALA A 36 -25.82 -3.33 10.84
CA ALA A 36 -27.23 -3.07 10.99
C ALA A 36 -28.03 -3.45 9.73
N ALA A 37 -27.53 -3.07 8.54
CA ALA A 37 -28.17 -3.40 7.26
C ALA A 37 -28.20 -4.91 7.03
N ASN A 38 -27.08 -5.61 7.22
CA ASN A 38 -26.98 -7.06 7.00
C ASN A 38 -27.80 -7.86 8.02
N VAL A 39 -27.82 -7.45 9.28
CA VAL A 39 -28.67 -8.08 10.31
C VAL A 39 -30.17 -7.86 10.01
N LEU A 40 -30.58 -6.66 9.57
CA LEU A 40 -31.94 -6.40 9.16
C LEU A 40 -32.34 -7.23 7.94
N LEU A 41 -31.47 -7.34 6.93
CA LEU A 41 -31.69 -8.21 5.78
C LEU A 41 -31.78 -9.69 6.18
N ALA A 42 -30.89 -10.15 7.06
CA ALA A 42 -30.91 -11.51 7.57
C ALA A 42 -32.22 -11.81 8.32
N ALA A 43 -32.62 -10.92 9.21
CA ALA A 43 -33.88 -11.06 9.96
C ALA A 43 -35.12 -11.08 9.04
N PHE A 44 -35.15 -10.17 8.05
CA PHE A 44 -36.25 -10.11 7.07
C PHE A 44 -36.31 -11.39 6.23
N LYS A 45 -35.18 -11.83 5.67
CA LYS A 45 -35.07 -13.06 4.86
C LYS A 45 -35.39 -14.30 5.68
N ALA A 46 -34.91 -14.40 6.91
CA ALA A 46 -35.20 -15.51 7.80
C ALA A 46 -36.71 -15.59 8.11
N ALA A 47 -37.35 -14.47 8.46
CA ALA A 47 -38.79 -14.44 8.71
C ALA A 47 -39.61 -14.91 7.49
N VAL A 48 -39.27 -14.40 6.31
CA VAL A 48 -39.96 -14.81 5.08
C VAL A 48 -39.62 -16.24 4.68
N GLY A 49 -38.35 -16.68 4.81
CA GLY A 49 -37.94 -18.05 4.52
C GLY A 49 -38.69 -19.10 5.38
N ILE A 50 -38.86 -18.79 6.67
CA ILE A 50 -39.63 -19.65 7.58
C ILE A 50 -41.13 -19.65 7.21
N LEU A 51 -41.71 -18.49 6.96
CA LEU A 51 -43.14 -18.36 6.61
C LEU A 51 -43.48 -18.98 5.25
N SER A 52 -42.56 -18.92 4.29
CA SER A 52 -42.71 -19.51 2.94
C SER A 52 -42.21 -20.94 2.83
N HIS A 53 -41.68 -21.52 3.91
CA HIS A 53 -40.98 -22.81 3.92
C HIS A 53 -39.87 -22.90 2.86
N SER A 54 -39.20 -21.78 2.52
CA SER A 54 -38.14 -21.73 1.54
C SER A 54 -36.76 -21.86 2.20
N ILE A 55 -36.15 -23.01 1.99
CA ILE A 55 -34.76 -23.29 2.48
C ILE A 55 -33.76 -22.33 1.81
N ALA A 56 -33.92 -22.02 0.52
CA ALA A 56 -33.04 -21.13 -0.22
C ALA A 56 -33.03 -19.72 0.38
N VAL A 57 -34.19 -19.15 0.70
CA VAL A 57 -34.28 -17.82 1.35
C VAL A 57 -33.70 -17.84 2.76
N THR A 58 -33.86 -18.96 3.49
CA THR A 58 -33.28 -19.11 4.83
C THR A 58 -31.75 -19.19 4.79
N LEU A 59 -31.19 -19.92 3.83
CA LEU A 59 -29.74 -19.98 3.62
C LEU A 59 -29.15 -18.63 3.20
N ASP A 60 -29.88 -17.87 2.38
CA ASP A 60 -29.48 -16.51 1.99
C ASP A 60 -29.49 -15.54 3.20
N ALA A 61 -30.37 -15.77 4.18
CA ALA A 61 -30.32 -15.05 5.46
C ALA A 61 -29.01 -15.34 6.26
N VAL A 62 -28.53 -16.58 6.23
CA VAL A 62 -27.26 -16.97 6.87
C VAL A 62 -26.07 -16.27 6.18
N ASN A 63 -26.14 -16.13 4.85
CA ASN A 63 -25.10 -15.40 4.10
C ASN A 63 -24.98 -13.93 4.56
N ASN A 64 -26.10 -13.22 4.70
CA ASN A 64 -26.07 -11.84 5.21
C ASN A 64 -25.53 -11.73 6.66
N LEU A 65 -25.65 -12.79 7.45
CA LEU A 65 -25.03 -12.82 8.78
C LEU A 65 -23.50 -12.95 8.69
N SER A 66 -22.98 -13.67 7.68
CA SER A 66 -21.54 -13.76 7.39
C SER A 66 -20.95 -12.40 6.98
N ASP A 67 -21.71 -11.59 6.20
CA ASP A 67 -21.29 -10.24 5.82
C ASP A 67 -21.23 -9.30 7.04
N ALA A 68 -22.17 -9.47 7.98
CA ALA A 68 -22.12 -8.76 9.25
C ALA A 68 -20.84 -9.12 10.04
N LEU A 69 -20.40 -10.38 9.98
CA LEU A 69 -19.15 -10.84 10.61
C LEU A 69 -17.93 -10.17 9.99
N SER A 70 -17.85 -10.04 8.66
CA SER A 70 -16.77 -9.30 7.97
C SER A 70 -16.67 -7.86 8.46
N SER A 71 -17.82 -7.19 8.65
CA SER A 71 -17.88 -5.84 9.23
C SER A 71 -17.39 -5.79 10.69
N VAL A 72 -17.64 -6.83 11.48
CA VAL A 72 -17.11 -6.94 12.87
C VAL A 72 -15.59 -7.07 12.85
N ILE A 73 -15.04 -7.89 11.93
CA ILE A 73 -13.58 -8.05 11.74
C ILE A 73 -12.93 -6.69 11.42
N THR A 74 -13.54 -5.92 10.52
CA THR A 74 -13.07 -4.58 10.15
C THR A 74 -13.04 -3.62 11.35
N ILE A 75 -14.10 -3.63 12.19
CA ILE A 75 -14.14 -2.80 13.41
C ILE A 75 -13.03 -3.20 14.39
N ILE A 76 -12.86 -4.49 14.63
CA ILE A 76 -11.84 -5.00 15.56
C ILE A 76 -10.45 -4.61 15.04
N GLY A 77 -10.20 -4.84 13.74
CA GLY A 77 -8.94 -4.51 13.09
C GLY A 77 -8.59 -3.04 13.21
N SER A 78 -9.49 -2.15 12.84
CA SER A 78 -9.29 -0.70 12.94
C SER A 78 -9.07 -0.22 14.38
N ARG A 79 -9.84 -0.73 15.34
CA ARG A 79 -9.65 -0.39 16.76
C ARG A 79 -8.32 -0.87 17.33
N VAL A 80 -7.86 -2.05 16.93
CA VAL A 80 -6.56 -2.56 17.36
C VAL A 80 -5.44 -1.79 16.67
N ALA A 81 -5.57 -1.51 15.37
CA ALA A 81 -4.59 -0.73 14.60
C ALA A 81 -4.36 0.66 15.19
N SER A 82 -5.44 1.33 15.63
CA SER A 82 -5.38 2.68 16.26
C SER A 82 -4.87 2.67 17.70
N LYS A 83 -4.56 1.50 18.27
CA LYS A 83 -4.04 1.41 19.64
C LYS A 83 -2.63 2.02 19.72
N ARG A 84 -2.40 2.81 20.77
CA ARG A 84 -1.09 3.43 21.03
C ARG A 84 0.02 2.39 21.17
N PRO A 85 1.27 2.73 20.80
CA PRO A 85 2.43 1.90 21.06
C PRO A 85 2.50 1.43 22.52
N ASP A 86 2.90 0.18 22.72
CA ASP A 86 3.14 -0.40 24.04
C ASP A 86 4.53 -1.07 24.10
N LYS A 87 4.90 -1.62 25.27
CA LYS A 87 6.22 -2.24 25.46
C LYS A 87 6.48 -3.42 24.53
N LYS A 88 5.43 -4.14 24.11
CA LYS A 88 5.54 -5.29 23.22
C LYS A 88 5.54 -4.85 21.74
N HIS A 89 4.82 -3.78 21.43
CA HIS A 89 4.69 -3.23 20.08
C HIS A 89 5.07 -1.74 20.08
N PRO A 90 6.38 -1.41 20.15
CA PRO A 90 6.87 -0.03 20.32
C PRO A 90 6.58 0.84 19.08
N LEU A 91 6.44 0.25 17.90
CA LEU A 91 6.05 0.97 16.67
C LEU A 91 4.53 1.12 16.51
N GLY A 92 3.73 0.53 17.40
CA GLY A 92 2.27 0.54 17.36
C GLY A 92 1.68 -0.73 16.76
N HIS A 93 0.39 -0.69 16.42
CA HIS A 93 -0.38 -1.84 15.98
C HIS A 93 -0.94 -1.66 14.56
N GLY A 94 -0.48 -0.67 13.80
CA GLY A 94 -1.04 -0.29 12.50
C GLY A 94 -1.17 -1.44 11.51
N ARG A 95 -0.20 -2.36 11.46
CA ARG A 95 -0.23 -3.54 10.57
C ARG A 95 -1.36 -4.53 10.85
N VAL A 96 -2.06 -4.44 11.99
CA VAL A 96 -3.25 -5.27 12.27
C VAL A 96 -4.37 -4.96 11.27
N GLU A 97 -4.41 -3.75 10.71
CA GLU A 97 -5.38 -3.40 9.66
C GLU A 97 -5.19 -4.25 8.40
N TYR A 98 -3.94 -4.47 7.98
CA TYR A 98 -3.63 -5.37 6.85
C TYR A 98 -4.06 -6.82 7.12
N LEU A 99 -3.86 -7.31 8.36
CA LEU A 99 -4.34 -8.64 8.73
C LEU A 99 -5.87 -8.74 8.68
N SER A 100 -6.57 -7.67 9.03
CA SER A 100 -8.04 -7.61 8.93
C SER A 100 -8.49 -7.58 7.47
N ALA A 101 -7.85 -6.80 6.62
CA ALA A 101 -8.12 -6.76 5.18
C ALA A 101 -7.86 -8.13 4.53
N MET A 102 -6.76 -8.79 4.89
CA MET A 102 -6.44 -10.16 4.44
C MET A 102 -7.54 -11.16 4.82
N LEU A 103 -8.05 -11.08 6.04
CA LEU A 103 -9.10 -11.98 6.50
C LEU A 103 -10.42 -11.74 5.75
N VAL A 104 -10.78 -10.47 5.50
CA VAL A 104 -11.97 -10.13 4.69
C VAL A 104 -11.78 -10.59 3.24
N ALA A 105 -10.62 -10.37 2.64
CA ALA A 105 -10.30 -10.87 1.29
C ALA A 105 -10.40 -12.40 1.19
N ALA A 106 -9.97 -13.13 2.23
CA ALA A 106 -10.11 -14.59 2.29
C ALA A 106 -11.59 -15.03 2.37
N ILE A 107 -12.45 -14.27 3.05
CA ILE A 107 -13.90 -14.52 3.08
C ILE A 107 -14.50 -14.31 1.69
N VAL A 108 -14.14 -13.24 0.99
CA VAL A 108 -14.59 -12.97 -0.39
C VAL A 108 -14.14 -14.08 -1.33
N LEU A 109 -12.88 -14.52 -1.23
CA LEU A 109 -12.36 -15.63 -2.04
C LEU A 109 -13.12 -16.93 -1.76
N TYR A 110 -13.37 -17.25 -0.49
CA TYR A 110 -14.16 -18.41 -0.09
C TYR A 110 -15.59 -18.34 -0.64
N ALA A 111 -16.24 -17.18 -0.58
CA ALA A 111 -17.57 -16.97 -1.16
C ALA A 111 -17.57 -17.19 -2.68
N GLY A 112 -16.56 -16.70 -3.38
CA GLY A 112 -16.39 -16.95 -4.83
C GLY A 112 -16.23 -18.43 -5.17
N ILE A 113 -15.39 -19.16 -4.41
CA ILE A 113 -15.18 -20.60 -4.60
C ILE A 113 -16.46 -21.39 -4.33
N THR A 114 -17.16 -21.12 -3.24
CA THR A 114 -18.43 -21.79 -2.91
C THR A 114 -19.50 -21.52 -3.95
N SER A 115 -19.65 -20.28 -4.40
CA SER A 115 -20.56 -19.89 -5.49
C SER A 115 -20.25 -20.61 -6.80
N MET A 116 -18.95 -20.77 -7.13
CA MET A 116 -18.52 -21.55 -8.31
C MET A 116 -18.93 -23.03 -8.18
N VAL A 117 -18.66 -23.65 -7.01
CA VAL A 117 -19.02 -25.05 -6.76
C VAL A 117 -20.53 -25.26 -6.88
N GLU A 118 -21.34 -24.36 -6.34
CA GLU A 118 -22.80 -24.43 -6.46
C GLU A 118 -23.26 -24.26 -7.91
N SER A 119 -22.69 -23.30 -8.63
CA SER A 119 -23.01 -23.07 -10.04
C SER A 119 -22.68 -24.30 -10.90
N VAL A 120 -21.51 -24.92 -10.69
CA VAL A 120 -21.13 -26.15 -11.39
C VAL A 120 -22.07 -27.30 -11.03
N LYS A 121 -22.43 -27.48 -9.76
CA LYS A 121 -23.43 -28.50 -9.37
C LYS A 121 -24.76 -28.32 -10.07
N LYS A 122 -25.28 -27.08 -10.15
CA LYS A 122 -26.54 -26.76 -10.86
C LYS A 122 -26.44 -26.93 -12.38
N ILE A 123 -25.24 -26.81 -12.98
CA ILE A 123 -25.02 -27.12 -14.39
C ILE A 123 -25.09 -28.63 -14.63
N ILE A 124 -24.47 -29.44 -13.75
CA ILE A 124 -24.41 -30.92 -13.88
C ILE A 124 -25.74 -31.55 -13.52
N HIS A 125 -26.40 -31.03 -12.48
CA HIS A 125 -27.70 -31.50 -12.00
C HIS A 125 -28.69 -30.35 -12.02
N PRO A 126 -29.32 -30.05 -13.18
CA PRO A 126 -30.26 -28.96 -13.30
C PRO A 126 -31.51 -29.21 -12.41
N GLU A 127 -31.71 -28.30 -11.47
CA GLU A 127 -32.93 -28.25 -10.67
C GLU A 127 -33.91 -27.25 -11.30
N THR A 128 -35.18 -27.57 -11.27
CA THR A 128 -36.23 -26.63 -11.70
C THR A 128 -36.45 -25.62 -10.57
N PRO A 129 -36.05 -24.35 -10.76
CA PRO A 129 -36.16 -23.38 -9.69
C PRO A 129 -37.64 -23.02 -9.45
N ASP A 130 -38.06 -23.01 -8.20
CA ASP A 130 -39.38 -22.54 -7.79
C ASP A 130 -39.29 -21.06 -7.37
N TYR A 131 -39.58 -20.17 -8.31
CA TYR A 131 -39.62 -18.72 -8.06
C TYR A 131 -41.04 -18.26 -7.69
N SER A 132 -41.33 -18.22 -6.41
CA SER A 132 -42.54 -17.55 -5.95
C SER A 132 -42.40 -16.02 -6.14
N VAL A 133 -43.55 -15.33 -6.33
CA VAL A 133 -43.55 -13.86 -6.46
C VAL A 133 -42.92 -13.21 -5.23
N LEU A 134 -43.18 -13.78 -4.06
CA LEU A 134 -42.66 -13.30 -2.78
C LEU A 134 -41.12 -13.39 -2.75
N SER A 135 -40.53 -14.52 -3.19
CA SER A 135 -39.08 -14.70 -3.27
C SER A 135 -38.41 -13.67 -4.21
N LEU A 136 -39.02 -13.38 -5.37
CA LEU A 136 -38.53 -12.37 -6.31
C LEU A 136 -38.54 -10.95 -5.72
N VAL A 137 -39.59 -10.57 -4.98
CA VAL A 137 -39.65 -9.27 -4.29
C VAL A 137 -38.56 -9.15 -3.24
N ILE A 138 -38.31 -10.22 -2.46
CA ILE A 138 -37.27 -10.24 -1.44
C ILE A 138 -35.89 -10.06 -2.07
N ILE A 139 -35.60 -10.80 -3.18
CA ILE A 139 -34.33 -10.68 -3.90
C ILE A 139 -34.17 -9.25 -4.44
N ALA A 140 -35.22 -8.66 -5.02
CA ALA A 140 -35.18 -7.30 -5.57
C ALA A 140 -34.85 -6.25 -4.48
N VAL A 141 -35.48 -6.35 -3.30
CA VAL A 141 -35.19 -5.46 -2.17
C VAL A 141 -33.75 -5.65 -1.68
N ALA A 142 -33.31 -6.90 -1.53
CA ALA A 142 -31.95 -7.21 -1.09
C ALA A 142 -30.91 -6.68 -2.07
N VAL A 143 -31.10 -6.82 -3.38
CA VAL A 143 -30.24 -6.25 -4.44
C VAL A 143 -30.13 -4.74 -4.26
N GLY A 144 -31.25 -4.03 -4.09
CA GLY A 144 -31.25 -2.58 -3.89
C GLY A 144 -30.43 -2.15 -2.67
N VAL A 145 -30.62 -2.82 -1.55
CA VAL A 145 -29.87 -2.54 -0.30
C VAL A 145 -28.38 -2.85 -0.48
N LYS A 146 -28.03 -3.98 -1.08
CA LYS A 146 -26.63 -4.38 -1.32
C LYS A 146 -25.89 -3.43 -2.28
N ILE A 147 -26.55 -2.94 -3.34
CA ILE A 147 -25.96 -1.94 -4.25
C ILE A 147 -25.63 -0.63 -3.49
N ILE A 148 -26.56 -0.15 -2.68
CA ILE A 148 -26.36 1.07 -1.89
C ILE A 148 -25.24 0.86 -0.88
N LEU A 149 -25.25 -0.25 -0.18
CA LEU A 149 -24.28 -0.59 0.85
C LEU A 149 -22.88 -0.76 0.25
N GLY A 150 -22.73 -1.52 -0.84
CA GLY A 150 -21.46 -1.74 -1.52
C GLY A 150 -20.82 -0.43 -1.97
N ARG A 151 -21.59 0.44 -2.66
CA ARG A 151 -21.11 1.78 -3.05
C ARG A 151 -20.73 2.66 -1.87
N TYR A 152 -21.49 2.59 -0.80
CA TYR A 152 -21.22 3.34 0.42
C TYR A 152 -19.92 2.88 1.09
N PHE A 153 -19.71 1.57 1.21
CA PHE A 153 -18.49 1.00 1.77
C PHE A 153 -17.26 1.33 0.94
N ILE A 154 -17.30 1.13 -0.39
CA ILE A 154 -16.18 1.45 -1.29
C ILE A 154 -15.81 2.93 -1.18
N ARG A 155 -16.83 3.84 -1.22
CA ARG A 155 -16.57 5.27 -1.09
C ARG A 155 -15.92 5.62 0.26
N LYS A 156 -16.44 5.06 1.37
CA LYS A 156 -15.91 5.31 2.71
C LYS A 156 -14.58 4.60 2.95
N GLY A 157 -14.35 3.46 2.32
CA GLY A 157 -13.06 2.76 2.32
C GLY A 157 -11.97 3.62 1.69
N LYS A 158 -12.22 4.15 0.48
CA LYS A 158 -11.31 5.08 -0.20
C LYS A 158 -11.06 6.37 0.60
N GLU A 159 -12.13 6.96 1.17
CA GLU A 159 -12.03 8.16 2.02
C GLU A 159 -11.15 7.92 3.27
N ALA A 160 -11.22 6.73 3.83
CA ALA A 160 -10.48 6.34 5.02
C ALA A 160 -9.18 5.56 4.72
N GLY A 161 -8.83 5.26 3.46
CA GLY A 161 -7.70 4.40 3.11
C GLY A 161 -7.77 3.02 3.78
N SER A 162 -8.97 2.42 3.87
CA SER A 162 -9.19 1.14 4.56
C SER A 162 -9.49 0.01 3.58
N GLY A 163 -8.48 -0.84 3.32
CA GLY A 163 -8.63 -2.02 2.49
C GLY A 163 -9.71 -2.99 3.00
N ALA A 164 -9.90 -3.09 4.32
CA ALA A 164 -10.95 -3.91 4.90
C ALA A 164 -12.37 -3.39 4.57
N LEU A 165 -12.60 -2.07 4.56
CA LEU A 165 -13.86 -1.49 4.09
C LEU A 165 -14.06 -1.65 2.60
N GLU A 166 -13.01 -1.47 1.80
CA GLU A 166 -13.08 -1.67 0.35
C GLU A 166 -13.40 -3.12 0.00
N ALA A 167 -12.74 -4.07 0.65
CA ALA A 167 -13.04 -5.50 0.50
C ALA A 167 -14.50 -5.83 0.89
N SER A 168 -15.00 -5.32 2.02
CA SER A 168 -16.40 -5.49 2.41
C SER A 168 -17.38 -4.84 1.43
N GLY A 169 -16.98 -3.73 0.81
CA GLY A 169 -17.77 -3.06 -0.24
C GLY A 169 -17.80 -3.83 -1.57
N ALA A 170 -16.68 -4.44 -1.94
CA ALA A 170 -16.58 -5.33 -3.09
C ALA A 170 -17.46 -6.56 -2.91
N ASP A 171 -17.39 -7.21 -1.74
CA ASP A 171 -18.22 -8.35 -1.36
C ASP A 171 -19.73 -8.04 -1.49
N ALA A 172 -20.20 -6.96 -0.86
CA ALA A 172 -21.59 -6.51 -0.98
C ALA A 172 -21.99 -6.20 -2.43
N SER A 173 -21.07 -5.71 -3.27
CA SER A 173 -21.31 -5.43 -4.67
C SER A 173 -21.41 -6.71 -5.50
N PHE A 174 -20.55 -7.69 -5.25
CA PHE A 174 -20.60 -9.01 -5.90
C PHE A 174 -21.86 -9.76 -5.54
N ASP A 175 -22.28 -9.72 -4.29
CA ASP A 175 -23.56 -10.28 -3.84
C ASP A 175 -24.75 -9.63 -4.57
N ALA A 176 -24.71 -8.30 -4.74
CA ALA A 176 -25.75 -7.60 -5.48
C ALA A 176 -25.80 -8.02 -6.95
N VAL A 177 -24.64 -8.17 -7.61
CA VAL A 177 -24.56 -8.60 -9.01
C VAL A 177 -25.04 -10.05 -9.15
N LEU A 178 -24.63 -10.94 -8.24
CA LEU A 178 -25.08 -12.32 -8.21
C LEU A 178 -26.61 -12.41 -8.04
N SER A 179 -27.16 -11.72 -7.03
CA SER A 179 -28.61 -11.70 -6.76
C SER A 179 -29.41 -11.04 -7.90
N LEU A 180 -28.85 -9.99 -8.54
CA LEU A 180 -29.48 -9.36 -9.71
C LEU A 180 -29.51 -10.32 -10.90
N SER A 181 -28.45 -11.08 -11.13
CA SER A 181 -28.44 -12.10 -12.20
C SER A 181 -29.48 -13.16 -11.96
N VAL A 182 -29.62 -13.65 -10.73
CA VAL A 182 -30.66 -14.62 -10.34
C VAL A 182 -32.05 -14.03 -10.60
N LEU A 183 -32.30 -12.78 -10.22
CA LEU A 183 -33.58 -12.09 -10.43
C LEU A 183 -33.92 -11.96 -11.92
N LEU A 184 -32.97 -11.53 -12.74
CA LEU A 184 -33.17 -11.39 -14.20
C LEU A 184 -33.47 -12.74 -14.86
N TRP A 185 -32.71 -13.78 -14.47
CA TRP A 185 -32.92 -15.12 -15.01
C TRP A 185 -34.21 -15.77 -14.51
N ALA A 186 -34.62 -15.50 -13.28
CA ALA A 186 -35.90 -15.97 -12.78
C ALA A 186 -37.10 -15.39 -13.58
N ILE A 187 -36.99 -14.11 -13.96
CA ILE A 187 -37.99 -13.45 -14.83
C ILE A 187 -37.94 -14.08 -16.22
N LEU A 188 -36.74 -14.24 -16.79
CA LEU A 188 -36.58 -14.83 -18.14
C LEU A 188 -37.04 -16.29 -18.18
N PHE A 189 -36.75 -17.09 -17.14
CA PHE A 189 -37.25 -18.46 -17.04
C PHE A 189 -38.77 -18.54 -17.05
N LYS A 190 -39.46 -17.64 -16.34
CA LYS A 190 -40.93 -17.55 -16.40
C LYS A 190 -41.48 -17.23 -17.82
N LEU A 191 -40.70 -16.54 -18.65
CA LEU A 191 -41.10 -16.15 -19.98
C LEU A 191 -40.70 -17.18 -21.05
N THR A 192 -39.53 -17.85 -20.90
CA THR A 192 -38.93 -18.69 -21.96
C THR A 192 -38.83 -20.17 -21.59
N GLY A 193 -38.90 -20.53 -20.29
CA GLY A 193 -38.65 -21.87 -19.80
C GLY A 193 -37.18 -22.31 -19.82
N ILE A 194 -36.25 -21.42 -20.18
CA ILE A 194 -34.79 -21.72 -20.26
C ILE A 194 -34.12 -21.18 -19.02
N SER A 195 -33.42 -22.04 -18.26
CA SER A 195 -32.61 -21.63 -17.10
C SER A 195 -31.13 -21.53 -17.50
N LEU A 196 -30.58 -20.31 -17.44
CA LEU A 196 -29.13 -20.04 -17.60
C LEU A 196 -28.49 -19.50 -16.32
N GLU A 197 -29.25 -19.51 -15.20
CA GLU A 197 -28.81 -19.00 -13.88
C GLU A 197 -27.45 -19.57 -13.47
N ALA A 198 -27.29 -20.89 -13.58
CA ALA A 198 -26.08 -21.58 -13.20
C ALA A 198 -24.85 -21.17 -14.02
N LEU A 199 -25.03 -20.93 -15.33
CA LEU A 199 -23.93 -20.52 -16.22
C LEU A 199 -23.48 -19.08 -15.88
N VAL A 200 -24.43 -18.17 -15.68
CA VAL A 200 -24.13 -16.78 -15.28
C VAL A 200 -23.50 -16.74 -13.90
N GLY A 201 -24.01 -17.54 -12.95
CA GLY A 201 -23.43 -17.70 -11.62
C GLY A 201 -21.96 -18.16 -11.67
N ALA A 202 -21.64 -19.13 -12.55
CA ALA A 202 -20.27 -19.58 -12.75
C ALA A 202 -19.35 -18.46 -13.28
N VAL A 203 -19.80 -17.68 -14.28
CA VAL A 203 -19.03 -16.55 -14.82
C VAL A 203 -18.78 -15.49 -13.75
N ILE A 204 -19.80 -15.13 -12.97
CA ILE A 204 -19.67 -14.16 -11.89
C ILE A 204 -18.72 -14.68 -10.81
N SER A 205 -18.79 -15.98 -10.48
CA SER A 205 -17.89 -16.59 -9.49
C SER A 205 -16.42 -16.49 -9.89
N VAL A 206 -16.09 -16.61 -11.21
CA VAL A 206 -14.72 -16.36 -11.70
C VAL A 206 -14.27 -14.93 -11.38
N VAL A 207 -15.13 -13.95 -11.58
CA VAL A 207 -14.82 -12.53 -11.30
C VAL A 207 -14.60 -12.32 -9.81
N ILE A 208 -15.45 -12.93 -8.94
CA ILE A 208 -15.30 -12.83 -7.48
C ILE A 208 -13.99 -13.47 -7.01
N ILE A 209 -13.66 -14.67 -7.53
CA ILE A 209 -12.41 -15.37 -7.21
C ILE A 209 -11.21 -14.50 -7.60
N LYS A 210 -11.23 -13.95 -8.83
CA LYS A 210 -10.17 -13.06 -9.31
C LYS A 210 -10.00 -11.85 -8.39
N SER A 211 -11.09 -11.17 -8.05
CA SER A 211 -11.06 -10.01 -7.15
C SER A 211 -10.57 -10.38 -5.74
N GLY A 212 -11.00 -11.51 -5.18
CA GLY A 212 -10.50 -12.00 -3.90
C GLY A 212 -8.99 -12.26 -3.89
N ILE A 213 -8.46 -12.82 -5.00
CA ILE A 213 -7.02 -13.02 -5.18
C ILE A 213 -6.28 -11.67 -5.30
N GLU A 214 -6.82 -10.71 -6.07
CA GLU A 214 -6.23 -9.38 -6.23
C GLU A 214 -6.14 -8.65 -4.88
N MET A 215 -7.25 -8.57 -4.14
CA MET A 215 -7.28 -7.98 -2.79
C MET A 215 -6.29 -8.66 -1.82
N MET A 216 -6.15 -9.97 -1.91
CA MET A 216 -5.19 -10.71 -1.08
C MET A 216 -3.74 -10.40 -1.46
N ARG A 217 -3.44 -10.25 -2.75
CA ARG A 217 -2.10 -9.86 -3.24
C ARG A 217 -1.75 -8.44 -2.81
N GLU A 218 -2.63 -7.47 -3.03
CA GLU A 218 -2.44 -6.09 -2.60
C GLU A 218 -2.14 -6.00 -1.10
N THR A 219 -2.91 -6.72 -0.28
CA THR A 219 -2.66 -6.75 1.17
C THR A 219 -1.33 -7.45 1.53
N LEU A 220 -0.93 -8.47 0.78
CA LEU A 220 0.37 -9.12 0.95
C LEU A 220 1.51 -8.17 0.57
N ASP A 221 1.37 -7.43 -0.53
CA ASP A 221 2.35 -6.44 -0.96
C ASP A 221 2.52 -5.34 0.10
N ASP A 222 1.45 -4.89 0.75
CA ASP A 222 1.49 -3.96 1.89
C ASP A 222 2.24 -4.55 3.10
N ILE A 223 2.12 -5.85 3.36
CA ILE A 223 2.79 -6.53 4.48
C ILE A 223 4.28 -6.76 4.19
N ILE A 224 4.58 -7.21 2.96
CA ILE A 224 5.95 -7.52 2.49
C ILE A 224 6.73 -6.22 2.28
N GLY A 225 6.06 -5.18 1.83
CA GLY A 225 6.62 -3.90 1.41
C GLY A 225 6.72 -3.81 -0.11
N HIS A 226 5.99 -2.90 -0.68
CA HIS A 226 6.08 -2.52 -2.09
C HIS A 226 7.00 -1.32 -2.25
N ARG A 227 7.41 -1.03 -3.48
CA ARG A 227 8.17 0.18 -3.81
C ARG A 227 7.42 1.42 -3.34
N ALA A 228 8.12 2.36 -2.74
CA ALA A 228 7.54 3.61 -2.25
C ALA A 228 6.91 4.42 -3.40
N ASP A 229 5.86 5.17 -3.07
CA ASP A 229 5.23 6.09 -4.01
C ASP A 229 6.22 7.16 -4.48
N GLU A 230 6.34 7.31 -5.80
CA GLU A 230 7.30 8.20 -6.45
C GLU A 230 7.10 9.68 -6.04
N GLU A 231 5.85 10.14 -5.94
CA GLU A 231 5.53 11.50 -5.53
C GLU A 231 6.05 11.79 -4.12
N THR A 232 5.87 10.85 -3.20
CA THR A 232 6.36 10.93 -1.81
C THR A 232 7.89 10.94 -1.76
N VAL A 233 8.54 10.07 -2.54
CA VAL A 233 10.01 10.00 -2.64
C VAL A 233 10.59 11.32 -3.15
N LEU A 234 10.05 11.85 -4.25
CA LEU A 234 10.47 13.11 -4.84
C LEU A 234 10.24 14.28 -3.90
N ALA A 235 9.09 14.33 -3.22
CA ALA A 235 8.79 15.38 -2.24
C ALA A 235 9.82 15.39 -1.10
N ILE A 236 10.15 14.22 -0.54
CA ILE A 236 11.14 14.13 0.54
C ILE A 236 12.53 14.55 0.07
N LYS A 237 13.01 14.01 -1.08
CA LYS A 237 14.31 14.36 -1.63
C LYS A 237 14.41 15.86 -1.92
N LYS A 238 13.37 16.46 -2.50
CA LYS A 238 13.32 17.90 -2.76
C LYS A 238 13.45 18.72 -1.48
N LEU A 239 12.72 18.35 -0.42
CA LEU A 239 12.79 19.05 0.86
C LEU A 239 14.18 19.00 1.50
N LEU A 240 14.90 17.90 1.30
CA LEU A 240 16.26 17.74 1.83
C LEU A 240 17.26 18.61 1.08
N VAL A 241 17.21 18.64 -0.25
CA VAL A 241 18.14 19.45 -1.07
C VAL A 241 17.80 20.95 -1.13
N GLU A 242 16.69 21.39 -0.56
CA GLU A 242 16.43 22.83 -0.34
C GLU A 242 17.37 23.47 0.70
N GLU A 243 18.02 22.67 1.56
CA GLU A 243 19.03 23.20 2.48
C GLU A 243 20.35 23.39 1.73
N PRO A 244 20.96 24.60 1.84
CA PRO A 244 22.16 24.95 1.05
C PRO A 244 23.37 24.03 1.29
N GLU A 245 23.44 23.42 2.46
CA GLU A 245 24.52 22.52 2.84
C GLU A 245 24.39 21.11 2.21
N VAL A 246 23.19 20.75 1.71
CA VAL A 246 22.88 19.43 1.16
C VAL A 246 23.10 19.42 -0.35
N LEU A 247 24.15 18.73 -0.81
CA LEU A 247 24.42 18.60 -2.24
C LEU A 247 23.48 17.61 -2.93
N GLY A 248 23.08 16.55 -2.23
CA GLY A 248 22.19 15.51 -2.75
C GLY A 248 21.58 14.66 -1.64
N ALA A 249 20.50 13.94 -1.95
CA ALA A 249 19.83 13.00 -1.08
C ALA A 249 19.67 11.65 -1.78
N TYR A 250 20.19 10.59 -1.18
CA TYR A 250 20.36 9.26 -1.75
C TYR A 250 19.81 8.19 -0.81
N ASP A 251 19.65 6.97 -1.29
CA ASP A 251 19.30 5.78 -0.53
C ASP A 251 18.06 6.00 0.36
N LEU A 252 17.05 6.68 -0.19
CA LEU A 252 15.81 6.88 0.55
C LEU A 252 15.07 5.55 0.63
N PHE A 253 15.15 4.92 1.80
CA PHE A 253 14.39 3.73 2.14
C PHE A 253 13.14 4.15 2.92
N LEU A 254 11.97 3.90 2.34
CA LEU A 254 10.68 4.20 2.95
C LEU A 254 9.96 2.89 3.27
N THR A 255 9.45 2.76 4.48
CA THR A 255 8.67 1.60 4.93
C THR A 255 7.45 2.04 5.70
N ASN A 256 6.32 1.39 5.46
CA ASN A 256 5.11 1.62 6.22
C ASN A 256 5.01 0.71 7.46
N TYR A 257 4.29 1.18 8.45
CA TYR A 257 3.94 0.39 9.63
C TYR A 257 2.43 0.47 9.92
N GLY A 258 1.64 0.26 8.88
CA GLY A 258 0.21 0.48 8.81
C GLY A 258 -0.11 1.68 7.93
N PRO A 259 -1.37 1.87 7.54
CA PRO A 259 -1.79 2.86 6.54
C PRO A 259 -1.47 4.32 6.87
N GLU A 260 -1.16 4.63 8.13
CA GLU A 260 -0.96 6.01 8.59
C GLU A 260 0.45 6.28 9.12
N LYS A 261 1.39 5.34 8.95
CA LYS A 261 2.69 5.46 9.61
C LYS A 261 3.82 5.05 8.69
N ASP A 262 4.47 6.05 8.12
CA ASP A 262 5.62 5.86 7.27
C ASP A 262 6.90 6.26 8.02
N PHE A 263 7.90 5.39 7.90
CA PHE A 263 9.24 5.63 8.38
C PHE A 263 10.21 5.64 7.22
N ALA A 264 11.21 6.50 7.28
CA ALA A 264 12.25 6.51 6.27
C ALA A 264 13.64 6.65 6.89
N THR A 265 14.62 6.16 6.13
CA THR A 265 16.03 6.50 6.29
C THR A 265 16.53 7.05 4.98
N VAL A 266 17.52 7.96 5.02
CA VAL A 266 18.07 8.59 3.84
C VAL A 266 19.52 8.94 4.10
N HIS A 267 20.34 8.99 3.06
CA HIS A 267 21.67 9.59 3.12
C HIS A 267 21.66 10.97 2.46
N VAL A 268 22.36 11.93 3.09
CA VAL A 268 22.59 13.26 2.52
C VAL A 268 24.07 13.48 2.27
N GLU A 269 24.39 14.12 1.16
CA GLU A 269 25.78 14.45 0.79
C GLU A 269 26.10 15.85 1.31
N LEU A 270 27.10 15.93 2.24
CA LEU A 270 27.48 17.13 2.97
C LEU A 270 28.96 17.49 2.75
N PRO A 271 29.35 18.78 2.86
CA PRO A 271 30.73 19.20 2.79
C PRO A 271 31.63 18.52 3.84
N ASP A 272 32.82 18.07 3.43
CA ASP A 272 33.84 17.48 4.34
C ASP A 272 34.41 18.46 5.38
N THR A 273 33.97 19.72 5.35
CA THR A 273 34.33 20.77 6.29
C THR A 273 33.40 20.95 7.45
N MET A 274 32.19 20.34 7.41
CA MET A 274 31.24 20.45 8.49
C MET A 274 31.70 19.73 9.75
N THR A 275 31.47 20.35 10.88
CA THR A 275 31.70 19.74 12.20
C THR A 275 30.53 18.82 12.57
N VAL A 276 30.78 17.89 13.49
CA VAL A 276 29.74 16.96 13.97
C VAL A 276 28.54 17.72 14.59
N ASP A 277 28.80 18.85 15.26
CA ASP A 277 27.74 19.69 15.85
C ASP A 277 26.85 20.33 14.76
N GLU A 278 27.44 20.84 13.69
CA GLU A 278 26.69 21.40 12.56
C GLU A 278 25.85 20.32 11.85
N VAL A 279 26.38 19.12 11.70
CA VAL A 279 25.67 17.97 11.13
C VAL A 279 24.50 17.55 12.04
N ASP A 280 24.67 17.48 13.36
CA ASP A 280 23.58 17.14 14.31
C ASP A 280 22.46 18.18 14.23
N LEU A 281 22.79 19.46 14.20
CA LEU A 281 21.79 20.53 14.08
C LEU A 281 21.04 20.47 12.74
N LEU A 282 21.76 20.24 11.64
CA LEU A 282 21.17 20.11 10.31
C LEU A 282 20.23 18.90 10.23
N THR A 283 20.69 17.72 10.65
CA THR A 283 19.87 16.49 10.56
C THR A 283 18.60 16.58 11.38
N ARG A 284 18.63 17.18 12.58
CA ARG A 284 17.43 17.46 13.39
C ARG A 284 16.46 18.41 12.68
N ARG A 285 16.99 19.45 12.01
CA ARG A 285 16.17 20.40 11.23
C ARG A 285 15.51 19.68 10.05
N LEU A 286 16.26 18.84 9.32
CA LEU A 286 15.75 18.05 8.20
C LEU A 286 14.65 17.06 8.63
N GLN A 287 14.88 16.32 9.73
CA GLN A 287 13.86 15.41 10.28
C GLN A 287 12.54 16.13 10.57
N MET A 288 12.61 17.29 11.22
CA MET A 288 11.42 18.09 11.53
C MET A 288 10.75 18.68 10.29
N LYS A 289 11.54 19.10 9.30
CA LYS A 289 11.04 19.67 8.05
C LYS A 289 10.26 18.62 7.24
N VAL A 290 10.84 17.44 7.05
CA VAL A 290 10.20 16.33 6.34
C VAL A 290 8.92 15.91 7.07
N TYR A 291 8.99 15.66 8.38
CA TYR A 291 7.80 15.27 9.14
C TYR A 291 6.65 16.27 9.04
N LYS A 292 6.96 17.57 9.11
CA LYS A 292 5.94 18.63 9.01
C LYS A 292 5.25 18.70 7.66
N GLN A 293 5.94 18.35 6.59
CA GLN A 293 5.41 18.53 5.22
C GLN A 293 4.83 17.25 4.63
N THR A 294 5.38 16.09 5.00
CA THR A 294 4.99 14.81 4.42
C THR A 294 4.33 13.83 5.42
N GLY A 295 4.44 14.09 6.72
CA GLY A 295 4.02 13.14 7.76
C GLY A 295 5.00 11.98 7.97
N VAL A 296 6.00 11.81 7.12
CA VAL A 296 7.00 10.72 7.18
C VAL A 296 8.02 10.98 8.30
N VAL A 297 8.26 9.96 9.12
CA VAL A 297 9.25 10.04 10.21
C VAL A 297 10.61 9.57 9.71
N LEU A 298 11.56 10.49 9.54
CA LEU A 298 12.95 10.13 9.29
C LEU A 298 13.59 9.56 10.55
N THR A 299 13.81 8.24 10.56
CA THR A 299 14.40 7.52 11.70
C THR A 299 15.93 7.61 11.73
N GLY A 300 16.54 7.87 10.59
CA GLY A 300 17.98 8.08 10.45
C GLY A 300 18.31 8.91 9.22
N ILE A 301 19.31 9.78 9.35
CA ILE A 301 19.94 10.46 8.23
C ILE A 301 21.41 10.08 8.27
N GLY A 302 21.83 9.26 7.29
CA GLY A 302 23.24 8.97 7.04
C GLY A 302 23.92 10.14 6.36
N VAL A 303 25.24 10.20 6.41
CA VAL A 303 26.01 11.30 5.83
C VAL A 303 27.09 10.74 4.91
N TYR A 304 27.06 11.17 3.67
CA TYR A 304 28.17 11.08 2.75
C TYR A 304 28.92 12.40 2.72
N SER A 305 30.24 12.37 2.89
CA SER A 305 31.07 13.57 2.77
C SER A 305 31.59 13.71 1.36
N TYR A 306 31.56 14.93 0.79
CA TYR A 306 32.21 15.22 -0.49
C TYR A 306 33.39 16.19 -0.33
N ASN A 307 34.38 16.05 -1.22
CA ASN A 307 35.56 16.88 -1.20
C ASN A 307 35.22 18.32 -1.61
N THR A 308 35.52 19.29 -0.74
CA THR A 308 35.29 20.72 -1.01
C THR A 308 36.59 21.51 -1.27
N ARG A 309 37.76 20.96 -0.87
CA ARG A 309 39.05 21.67 -0.87
C ARG A 309 40.02 21.16 -1.94
N ASP A 310 39.68 20.12 -2.65
CA ASP A 310 40.59 19.45 -3.58
C ASP A 310 40.01 19.46 -5.00
N GLU A 311 40.57 20.33 -5.85
CA GLU A 311 40.16 20.43 -7.25
C GLU A 311 40.50 19.15 -8.05
N GLU A 312 41.55 18.40 -7.64
CA GLU A 312 41.89 17.15 -8.27
C GLU A 312 40.85 16.08 -7.96
N ALA A 313 40.36 16.00 -6.70
CA ALA A 313 39.27 15.13 -6.30
C ALA A 313 37.98 15.45 -7.08
N ALA A 314 37.69 16.72 -7.32
CA ALA A 314 36.54 17.13 -8.13
C ALA A 314 36.66 16.67 -9.59
N ARG A 315 37.83 16.79 -10.19
CA ARG A 315 38.12 16.29 -11.55
C ARG A 315 38.01 14.75 -11.61
N MET A 316 38.52 14.08 -10.59
CA MET A 316 38.40 12.61 -10.48
C MET A 316 36.93 12.17 -10.40
N ARG A 317 36.11 12.86 -9.58
CA ARG A 317 34.67 12.60 -9.49
C ARG A 317 34.00 12.68 -10.86
N SER A 318 34.21 13.78 -11.59
CA SER A 318 33.59 13.98 -12.91
C SER A 318 33.97 12.88 -13.89
N ARG A 319 35.27 12.54 -13.96
CA ARG A 319 35.78 11.52 -14.89
C ARG A 319 35.28 10.11 -14.54
N ILE A 320 35.24 9.76 -13.26
CA ILE A 320 34.71 8.47 -12.83
C ILE A 320 33.21 8.41 -13.08
N MET A 321 32.47 9.50 -12.81
CA MET A 321 31.04 9.57 -13.10
C MET A 321 30.73 9.36 -14.58
N GLU A 322 31.52 9.99 -15.50
CA GLU A 322 31.38 9.76 -16.94
C GLU A 322 31.61 8.27 -17.30
N THR A 323 32.62 7.64 -16.70
CA THR A 323 32.92 6.21 -16.93
C THR A 323 31.79 5.32 -16.42
N VAL A 324 31.32 5.54 -15.21
CA VAL A 324 30.24 4.75 -14.59
C VAL A 324 28.94 4.89 -15.35
N LEU A 325 28.53 6.12 -15.67
CA LEU A 325 27.27 6.40 -16.36
C LEU A 325 27.31 6.16 -17.88
N ALA A 326 28.46 5.69 -18.43
CA ALA A 326 28.54 5.19 -19.79
C ALA A 326 27.86 3.83 -19.96
N HIS A 327 27.60 3.11 -18.86
CA HIS A 327 26.91 1.85 -18.86
C HIS A 327 25.40 2.07 -18.62
N ASP A 328 24.55 1.49 -19.46
CA ASP A 328 23.09 1.61 -19.34
C ASP A 328 22.52 1.01 -18.04
N TRP A 329 23.22 0.03 -17.47
CA TRP A 329 22.85 -0.63 -16.22
C TRP A 329 23.33 0.11 -14.96
N ALA A 330 24.19 1.14 -15.07
CA ALA A 330 24.61 1.98 -13.96
C ALA A 330 23.72 3.24 -13.90
N LEU A 331 22.74 3.23 -13.01
CA LEU A 331 21.69 4.25 -12.96
C LEU A 331 22.15 5.55 -12.31
N GLN A 332 22.95 5.46 -11.24
CA GLN A 332 23.41 6.62 -10.48
C GLN A 332 24.74 6.31 -9.79
N MET A 333 25.61 7.33 -9.67
CA MET A 333 26.80 7.30 -8.81
C MET A 333 26.67 8.37 -7.73
N HIS A 334 26.93 8.01 -6.47
CA HIS A 334 26.88 8.93 -5.33
C HIS A 334 27.93 8.56 -4.27
N ALA A 335 27.99 9.30 -3.17
CA ALA A 335 28.93 9.09 -2.05
C ALA A 335 30.40 9.11 -2.46
N PHE A 336 30.72 9.82 -3.56
CA PHE A 336 32.10 9.89 -4.03
C PHE A 336 32.99 10.65 -3.05
N TYR A 337 34.12 10.04 -2.67
CA TYR A 337 35.15 10.67 -1.87
C TYR A 337 36.55 10.15 -2.30
N ALA A 338 37.47 11.05 -2.54
CA ALA A 338 38.87 10.73 -2.79
C ALA A 338 39.77 11.18 -1.62
N ASP A 339 40.47 10.25 -0.99
CA ASP A 339 41.52 10.55 -0.02
C ASP A 339 42.88 10.54 -0.74
N MET A 340 43.37 11.72 -1.07
CA MET A 340 44.59 11.91 -1.81
C MET A 340 45.85 11.47 -1.06
N GLN A 341 45.81 11.50 0.29
CA GLN A 341 46.94 11.08 1.14
C GLN A 341 47.01 9.55 1.25
N LYS A 342 45.87 8.90 1.49
CA LYS A 342 45.81 7.43 1.56
C LYS A 342 45.68 6.75 0.21
N LYS A 343 45.56 7.55 -0.85
CA LYS A 343 45.28 7.06 -2.20
C LYS A 343 44.11 6.09 -2.26
N THR A 344 42.97 6.52 -1.75
CA THR A 344 41.72 5.72 -1.73
C THR A 344 40.59 6.49 -2.38
N ILE A 345 39.89 5.84 -3.31
CA ILE A 345 38.64 6.32 -3.91
C ILE A 345 37.52 5.44 -3.43
N ARG A 346 36.42 6.05 -2.97
CA ARG A 346 35.20 5.35 -2.64
C ARG A 346 34.02 6.02 -3.34
N PHE A 347 33.07 5.23 -3.77
CA PHE A 347 31.76 5.67 -4.26
C PHE A 347 30.78 4.51 -4.25
N ASP A 348 29.50 4.86 -4.27
CA ASP A 348 28.40 3.92 -4.36
C ASP A 348 27.74 4.06 -5.74
N VAL A 349 27.27 2.95 -6.31
CA VAL A 349 26.63 2.90 -7.63
C VAL A 349 25.32 2.16 -7.54
N VAL A 350 24.24 2.81 -7.99
CA VAL A 350 22.94 2.18 -8.14
C VAL A 350 22.94 1.40 -9.45
N LEU A 351 22.70 0.11 -9.35
CA LEU A 351 22.64 -0.81 -10.49
C LEU A 351 21.20 -1.16 -10.84
N SER A 352 20.91 -1.31 -12.12
CA SER A 352 19.63 -1.88 -12.56
C SER A 352 19.53 -3.35 -12.18
N PHE A 353 18.32 -3.89 -12.18
CA PHE A 353 18.08 -5.32 -11.92
C PHE A 353 18.51 -6.24 -13.09
N ASP A 354 19.01 -5.66 -14.21
CA ASP A 354 19.40 -6.40 -15.40
C ASP A 354 20.83 -6.94 -15.35
N ILE A 355 21.62 -6.55 -14.33
CA ILE A 355 22.99 -7.00 -14.13
C ILE A 355 23.18 -7.59 -12.72
N ASP A 356 24.04 -8.61 -12.62
CA ASP A 356 24.49 -9.06 -11.30
C ASP A 356 25.34 -8.01 -10.62
N ALA A 357 25.05 -7.72 -9.34
CA ALA A 357 25.70 -6.64 -8.61
C ALA A 357 27.23 -6.84 -8.49
N GLN A 358 27.72 -8.08 -8.35
CA GLN A 358 29.15 -8.37 -8.25
C GLN A 358 29.83 -8.21 -9.61
N GLU A 359 29.17 -8.63 -10.69
CA GLU A 359 29.67 -8.48 -12.06
C GLU A 359 29.80 -6.98 -12.42
N GLY A 360 28.74 -6.19 -12.16
CA GLY A 360 28.78 -4.74 -12.41
C GLY A 360 29.89 -4.02 -11.65
N VAL A 361 30.06 -4.32 -10.35
CA VAL A 361 31.13 -3.75 -9.54
C VAL A 361 32.51 -4.15 -10.05
N GLU A 362 32.71 -5.37 -10.54
CA GLU A 362 34.03 -5.81 -11.02
C GLU A 362 34.37 -5.13 -12.34
N ILE A 363 33.42 -4.96 -13.25
CA ILE A 363 33.61 -4.19 -14.49
C ILE A 363 34.07 -2.74 -14.15
N LEU A 364 33.33 -2.06 -13.30
CA LEU A 364 33.64 -0.70 -12.87
C LEU A 364 35.01 -0.62 -12.16
N ARG A 365 35.34 -1.63 -11.36
CA ARG A 365 36.63 -1.70 -10.67
C ARG A 365 37.81 -1.80 -11.65
N GLU A 366 37.70 -2.59 -12.71
CA GLU A 366 38.74 -2.69 -13.75
C GLU A 366 38.91 -1.37 -14.52
N GLU A 367 37.80 -0.74 -14.91
CA GLU A 367 37.82 0.52 -15.66
C GLU A 367 38.36 1.68 -14.82
N VAL A 368 37.88 1.85 -13.58
CA VAL A 368 38.39 2.92 -12.70
C VAL A 368 39.86 2.68 -12.30
N ARG A 369 40.27 1.42 -12.11
CA ARG A 369 41.67 1.07 -11.86
C ARG A 369 42.57 1.42 -13.06
N ALA A 370 42.08 1.27 -14.28
CA ALA A 370 42.81 1.69 -15.47
C ALA A 370 43.03 3.22 -15.53
N LEU A 371 42.06 4.00 -14.99
CA LEU A 371 42.19 5.45 -14.90
C LEU A 371 43.11 5.91 -13.76
N TYR A 372 43.03 5.20 -12.60
CA TYR A 372 43.74 5.56 -11.36
C TYR A 372 44.42 4.35 -10.72
N PRO A 373 45.53 3.84 -11.35
CA PRO A 373 46.17 2.60 -10.93
C PRO A 373 46.81 2.65 -9.54
N ASP A 374 47.14 3.85 -9.05
CA ASP A 374 47.78 4.07 -7.75
C ASP A 374 46.77 4.12 -6.59
N PHE A 375 45.49 4.09 -6.90
CA PHE A 375 44.43 4.21 -5.87
C PHE A 375 43.79 2.86 -5.50
N THR A 376 43.52 2.70 -4.23
CA THR A 376 42.69 1.61 -3.74
C THR A 376 41.21 1.98 -3.92
N LEU A 377 40.44 1.10 -4.54
CA LEU A 377 39.04 1.35 -4.88
C LEU A 377 38.11 0.65 -3.91
N GLN A 378 37.14 1.39 -3.40
CA GLN A 378 36.01 0.92 -2.60
C GLN A 378 34.73 1.30 -3.35
N ILE A 379 34.16 0.33 -4.07
CA ILE A 379 32.94 0.49 -4.85
C ILE A 379 31.86 -0.36 -4.20
N SER A 380 30.78 0.27 -3.78
CA SER A 380 29.62 -0.42 -3.17
C SER A 380 28.48 -0.46 -4.17
N PRO A 381 27.93 -1.65 -4.45
CA PRO A 381 26.68 -1.72 -5.22
C PRO A 381 25.50 -1.30 -4.35
N ASP A 382 24.58 -0.57 -4.94
CA ASP A 382 23.32 -0.20 -4.33
C ASP A 382 22.15 -0.59 -5.23
N VAL A 383 20.96 -0.69 -4.64
CA VAL A 383 19.75 -1.15 -5.32
C VAL A 383 18.84 0.03 -5.61
N ASP A 384 18.24 0.06 -6.79
CA ASP A 384 17.22 1.04 -7.13
C ASP A 384 15.92 0.80 -6.34
N ILE A 385 15.85 1.40 -5.17
CA ILE A 385 14.69 1.30 -4.25
C ILE A 385 13.56 2.28 -4.65
N SER A 386 13.90 3.39 -5.35
CA SER A 386 13.02 4.54 -5.48
C SER A 386 12.67 4.96 -6.90
N ASP A 387 12.87 4.10 -7.90
CA ASP A 387 12.67 4.39 -9.33
C ASP A 387 13.35 5.70 -9.79
N ILE A 388 14.66 5.64 -9.91
CA ILE A 388 15.49 6.82 -10.10
C ILE A 388 15.43 7.35 -11.55
N GLU A 389 14.87 6.62 -12.51
CA GLU A 389 14.92 7.02 -13.93
C GLU A 389 14.39 8.44 -14.18
N GLU A 390 13.37 8.87 -13.49
CA GLU A 390 12.79 10.22 -13.68
C GLU A 390 13.58 11.30 -12.92
N VAL A 391 14.16 10.96 -11.76
CA VAL A 391 15.04 11.87 -11.00
C VAL A 391 16.30 12.17 -11.79
N ILE A 392 16.85 11.19 -12.49
CA ILE A 392 18.05 11.35 -13.35
C ILE A 392 17.73 12.22 -14.57
N ARG A 393 16.53 12.14 -15.14
CA ARG A 393 16.11 13.04 -16.23
C ARG A 393 16.15 14.51 -15.81
N VAL A 394 15.73 14.81 -14.61
CA VAL A 394 15.73 16.18 -14.07
C VAL A 394 17.14 16.66 -13.77
N GLN A 395 18.02 15.81 -13.25
CA GLN A 395 19.43 16.14 -12.99
C GLN A 395 20.29 16.27 -14.26
N ARG A 396 19.97 15.57 -15.35
CA ARG A 396 20.64 15.71 -16.64
C ARG A 396 20.20 16.94 -17.44
N GLN A 397 19.08 17.58 -17.05
CA GLN A 397 18.55 18.80 -17.68
C GLN A 397 18.92 20.09 -16.94
N ALA A 398 19.45 19.99 -15.72
CA ALA A 398 19.97 21.09 -14.90
C ALA A 398 21.49 21.18 -14.98
#